data_266de3b57773e226ea8e1aeaabe4a029
#
_entry.id   266de3b57773e226ea8e1aeaabe4a029
#
_cell.length_a   1.000
_cell.length_b   1.000
_cell.length_c   1.000
_cell.angle_alpha   90.00
_cell.angle_beta   90.00
_cell.angle_gamma   90.00
#
_symmetry.space_group_name_H-M   'P 1'
#
loop_
_entity.id
_entity.type
_entity.pdbx_description
1 polymer ?
#
loop_
_entity_poly.entity_id
_entity_poly.type
_entity_poly.pdbx_seq_one_letter_code
_entity_poly.pdbx_strand_id
1 'polypeptide(L)'
;MPWLSGRCGPKYGRHDVGLRQRPSSPYTEPIGALSLTLDATFFALSDPKRRGILERLGRGPATLSQLAGPSGLTLNGIKKHVGILELAGLVETEKVGRVRECRLGPATTLGEAGEWIEAHRRAWEGRLDRFERFVERAT
;
A
#
# COMPACT_ATOMS: atom_id res chain seq x y z
N MET A 1 3.98 -62.30 17.35
CA MET A 1 3.47 -62.16 15.97
C MET A 1 4.20 -60.99 15.30
N PRO A 2 5.10 -61.26 14.43
CA PRO A 2 5.84 -60.19 13.75
C PRO A 2 5.10 -59.76 12.49
N TRP A 3 4.81 -58.51 12.34
CA TRP A 3 4.47 -57.88 11.06
C TRP A 3 5.58 -56.87 10.72
N LEU A 4 6.63 -57.27 10.08
CA LEU A 4 6.98 -57.28 8.65
C LEU A 4 6.76 -55.93 7.97
N SER A 5 7.82 -55.13 8.01
CA SER A 5 8.64 -54.74 6.85
C SER A 5 7.90 -54.84 5.49
N GLY A 6 7.35 -53.76 5.06
CA GLY A 6 6.98 -53.51 3.69
C GLY A 6 7.53 -52.17 3.24
N ARG A 7 8.76 -52.21 2.72
CA ARG A 7 9.30 -51.09 1.94
C ARG A 7 8.55 -51.00 0.63
N CYS A 8 7.71 -50.01 0.50
CA CYS A 8 7.20 -49.62 -0.78
C CYS A 8 7.59 -48.15 -0.98
N GLY A 9 8.77 -47.94 -1.56
CA GLY A 9 9.14 -46.64 -2.07
C GLY A 9 8.54 -46.43 -3.45
N PRO A 10 7.85 -45.31 -3.70
CA PRO A 10 7.48 -44.98 -5.07
C PRO A 10 8.74 -44.54 -5.83
N LYS A 11 9.10 -45.34 -6.81
CA LYS A 11 10.04 -44.96 -7.88
C LYS A 11 9.34 -43.91 -8.77
N TYR A 12 9.34 -42.67 -8.35
CA TYR A 12 9.10 -41.58 -9.30
C TYR A 12 10.45 -41.07 -9.79
N GLY A 13 10.73 -41.41 -11.04
CA GLY A 13 11.83 -40.88 -11.77
C GLY A 13 11.79 -39.34 -11.74
N ARG A 14 12.92 -38.77 -11.37
CA ARG A 14 13.15 -37.33 -11.56
C ARG A 14 13.14 -37.08 -13.08
N HIS A 15 11.99 -36.68 -13.57
CA HIS A 15 11.97 -35.92 -14.81
C HIS A 15 12.49 -34.52 -14.43
N ASP A 16 13.71 -34.30 -14.78
CA ASP A 16 14.34 -33.00 -14.79
C ASP A 16 13.65 -32.19 -15.92
N VAL A 17 12.46 -31.72 -15.62
CA VAL A 17 11.81 -30.72 -16.46
C VAL A 17 12.51 -29.42 -16.14
N GLY A 18 13.42 -29.04 -17.02
CA GLY A 18 14.08 -27.76 -16.98
C GLY A 18 13.01 -26.68 -16.67
N LEU A 19 13.07 -26.21 -15.46
CA LEU A 19 12.27 -25.05 -15.01
C LEU A 19 12.74 -23.87 -15.87
N ARG A 20 12.05 -23.69 -17.02
CA ARG A 20 12.04 -22.38 -17.64
C ARG A 20 11.55 -21.43 -16.56
N GLN A 21 12.47 -20.63 -16.09
CA GLN A 21 12.12 -19.51 -15.22
C GLN A 21 11.02 -18.73 -15.94
N ARG A 22 9.81 -18.88 -15.46
CA ARG A 22 8.74 -17.98 -15.87
C ARG A 22 9.22 -16.58 -15.50
N PRO A 23 9.08 -15.60 -16.38
CA PRO A 23 9.33 -14.23 -15.99
C PRO A 23 8.51 -13.98 -14.72
N SER A 24 9.17 -13.52 -13.68
CA SER A 24 8.56 -13.23 -12.40
C SER A 24 7.34 -12.35 -12.64
N SER A 25 6.17 -12.95 -12.49
CA SER A 25 4.95 -12.17 -12.43
C SER A 25 5.14 -11.13 -11.33
N PRO A 26 4.83 -9.87 -11.55
CA PRO A 26 4.87 -8.86 -10.49
C PRO A 26 3.96 -9.23 -9.29
N TYR A 27 3.19 -10.30 -9.43
CA TYR A 27 2.29 -10.85 -8.42
C TYR A 27 2.85 -12.08 -7.69
N THR A 28 4.13 -12.43 -7.88
CA THR A 28 4.74 -13.63 -7.26
C THR A 28 5.42 -13.32 -5.94
N GLU A 29 5.48 -12.06 -5.54
CA GLU A 29 5.86 -11.71 -4.17
C GLU A 29 4.80 -12.26 -3.20
N PRO A 30 5.21 -12.82 -2.06
CA PRO A 30 4.27 -13.34 -1.11
C PRO A 30 3.26 -12.27 -0.72
N ILE A 31 1.98 -12.59 -0.86
CA ILE A 31 0.89 -11.72 -0.45
C ILE A 31 1.16 -11.31 1.00
N GLY A 32 1.45 -10.04 1.24
CA GLY A 32 1.73 -9.50 2.57
C GLY A 32 3.18 -9.11 2.86
N ALA A 33 4.16 -9.42 1.97
CA ALA A 33 5.54 -8.92 2.12
C ALA A 33 5.71 -7.48 1.62
N LEU A 34 4.80 -7.01 0.77
CA LEU A 34 4.75 -5.65 0.28
C LEU A 34 4.06 -4.76 1.28
N SER A 35 4.88 -4.39 2.27
CA SER A 35 4.78 -3.06 2.77
C SER A 35 3.59 -2.79 3.68
N LEU A 36 3.79 -3.08 4.95
CA LEU A 36 3.05 -2.43 6.05
C LEU A 36 2.96 -0.91 5.83
N THR A 37 3.96 -0.31 5.16
CA THR A 37 4.02 1.10 4.78
C THR A 37 2.99 1.46 3.71
N LEU A 38 2.86 0.65 2.66
CA LEU A 38 1.89 0.88 1.59
C LEU A 38 0.45 0.72 2.10
N ASP A 39 0.19 -0.31 2.87
CA ASP A 39 -1.12 -0.55 3.51
C ASP A 39 -1.49 0.59 4.45
N ALA A 40 -0.55 1.05 5.28
CA ALA A 40 -0.75 2.18 6.18
C ALA A 40 -1.04 3.47 5.41
N THR A 41 -0.37 3.70 4.29
CA THR A 41 -0.60 4.86 3.42
C THR A 41 -2.00 4.84 2.83
N PHE A 42 -2.43 3.73 2.23
CA PHE A 42 -3.79 3.62 1.68
C PHE A 42 -4.86 3.71 2.75
N PHE A 43 -4.66 3.09 3.90
CA PHE A 43 -5.57 3.23 5.03
C PHE A 43 -5.68 4.68 5.50
N ALA A 44 -4.56 5.37 5.64
CA ALA A 44 -4.56 6.79 6.03
C ALA A 44 -5.31 7.66 5.01
N LEU A 45 -5.14 7.40 3.72
CA LEU A 45 -5.79 8.14 2.63
C LEU A 45 -7.26 7.77 2.41
N SER A 46 -7.76 6.70 3.02
CA SER A 46 -9.13 6.23 2.83
C SER A 46 -10.20 7.10 3.48
N ASP A 47 -9.84 8.02 4.35
CA ASP A 47 -10.75 8.90 5.07
C ASP A 47 -10.68 10.33 4.54
N PRO A 48 -11.82 10.97 4.20
CA PRO A 48 -11.83 12.32 3.65
C PRO A 48 -11.32 13.39 4.63
N LYS A 49 -11.50 13.19 5.92
CA LYS A 49 -11.00 14.14 6.93
C LYS A 49 -9.49 14.11 7.01
N ARG A 50 -8.89 12.92 6.92
CA ARG A 50 -7.44 12.78 6.86
C ARG A 50 -6.85 13.39 5.59
N ARG A 51 -7.49 13.20 4.44
CA ARG A 51 -7.08 13.90 3.21
C ARG A 51 -7.17 15.42 3.36
N GLY A 52 -8.23 15.93 3.96
CA GLY A 52 -8.39 17.35 4.25
C GLY A 52 -7.30 17.92 5.16
N ILE A 53 -6.84 17.14 6.14
CA ILE A 53 -5.69 17.50 6.98
C ILE A 53 -4.42 17.64 6.13
N LEU A 54 -4.15 16.69 5.27
CA LEU A 54 -2.99 16.74 4.37
C LEU A 54 -3.04 17.94 3.43
N GLU A 55 -4.19 18.22 2.85
CA GLU A 55 -4.40 19.40 2.00
C GLU A 55 -4.14 20.70 2.77
N ARG A 56 -4.61 20.79 4.00
CA ARG A 56 -4.35 21.92 4.87
C ARG A 56 -2.86 22.08 5.19
N LEU A 57 -2.18 20.98 5.51
CA LEU A 57 -0.74 20.99 5.81
C LEU A 57 0.11 21.26 4.56
N GLY A 58 -0.42 21.01 3.36
CA GLY A 58 0.20 21.41 2.10
C GLY A 58 0.39 22.92 1.95
N ARG A 59 -0.37 23.73 2.69
CA ARG A 59 -0.25 25.21 2.74
C ARG A 59 0.75 25.69 3.79
N GLY A 60 1.20 24.84 4.67
CA GLY A 60 2.13 25.13 5.73
C GLY A 60 1.80 24.41 7.04
N PRO A 61 2.73 24.39 8.00
CA PRO A 61 2.52 23.78 9.29
C PRO A 61 1.30 24.33 10.02
N ALA A 62 0.69 23.50 10.84
CA ALA A 62 -0.47 23.87 11.64
C ALA A 62 -0.47 23.13 12.99
N THR A 63 -1.00 23.76 14.00
CA THR A 63 -1.20 23.12 15.30
C THR A 63 -2.44 22.22 15.28
N LEU A 64 -2.51 21.28 16.22
CA LEU A 64 -3.71 20.45 16.37
C LEU A 64 -4.99 21.28 16.53
N SER A 65 -4.92 22.37 17.28
CA SER A 65 -6.07 23.26 17.46
C SER A 65 -6.49 23.96 16.18
N GLN A 66 -5.53 24.37 15.35
CA GLN A 66 -5.79 24.97 14.05
C GLN A 66 -6.38 23.97 13.06
N LEU A 67 -6.04 22.70 13.16
CA LEU A 67 -6.63 21.63 12.35
C LEU A 67 -8.03 21.27 12.81
N ALA A 68 -8.30 21.32 14.11
CA ALA A 68 -9.60 20.98 14.68
C ALA A 68 -10.69 21.98 14.30
N GLY A 69 -10.40 23.28 14.37
CA GLY A 69 -11.38 24.35 14.18
C GLY A 69 -12.18 24.24 12.87
N PRO A 70 -11.54 24.27 11.69
CA PRO A 70 -12.26 24.24 10.40
C PRO A 70 -12.89 22.89 10.07
N SER A 71 -12.40 21.79 10.64
CA SER A 71 -12.85 20.44 10.32
C SER A 71 -14.16 20.04 11.05
N GLY A 72 -14.60 20.83 12.04
CA GLY A 72 -15.72 20.48 12.90
C GLY A 72 -15.45 19.30 13.83
N LEU A 73 -14.20 18.87 13.95
CA LEU A 73 -13.79 17.78 14.82
C LEU A 73 -13.31 18.27 16.18
N THR A 74 -13.49 17.43 17.18
CA THR A 74 -12.91 17.67 18.51
C THR A 74 -11.39 17.52 18.46
N LEU A 75 -10.70 18.09 19.44
CA LEU A 75 -9.24 17.94 19.55
C LEU A 75 -8.82 16.47 19.65
N ASN A 76 -9.59 15.64 20.36
CA ASN A 76 -9.31 14.21 20.45
C ASN A 76 -9.53 13.50 19.09
N GLY A 77 -10.52 13.88 18.32
CA GLY A 77 -10.76 13.37 16.97
C GLY A 77 -9.61 13.71 16.04
N ILE A 78 -9.12 14.95 16.06
CA ILE A 78 -7.96 15.37 15.29
C ILE A 78 -6.69 14.60 15.71
N LYS A 79 -6.46 14.41 16.99
CA LYS A 79 -5.31 13.63 17.48
C LYS A 79 -5.29 12.20 16.90
N LYS A 80 -6.46 11.55 16.85
CA LYS A 80 -6.61 10.21 16.27
C LYS A 80 -6.28 10.20 14.78
N HIS A 81 -6.82 11.14 14.02
CA HIS A 81 -6.57 11.25 12.59
C HIS A 81 -5.11 11.57 12.28
N VAL A 82 -4.52 12.51 13.00
CA VAL A 82 -3.09 12.85 12.88
C VAL A 82 -2.21 11.66 13.26
N GLY A 83 -2.56 10.92 14.32
CA GLY A 83 -1.83 9.72 14.73
C GLY A 83 -1.80 8.64 13.63
N ILE A 84 -2.89 8.43 12.90
CA ILE A 84 -2.95 7.50 11.75
C ILE A 84 -2.06 8.00 10.61
N LEU A 85 -2.09 9.29 10.31
CA LEU A 85 -1.24 9.90 9.29
C LEU A 85 0.25 9.84 9.65
N GLU A 86 0.57 10.02 10.92
CA GLU A 86 1.92 9.94 11.46
C GLU A 86 2.48 8.51 11.38
N LEU A 87 1.68 7.50 11.74
CA LEU A 87 2.04 6.09 11.58
C LEU A 87 2.30 5.69 10.12
N ALA A 88 1.60 6.32 9.19
CA ALA A 88 1.82 6.12 7.77
C ALA A 88 3.03 6.92 7.21
N GLY A 89 3.64 7.77 8.03
CA GLY A 89 4.75 8.63 7.59
C GLY A 89 4.33 9.82 6.72
N LEU A 90 3.03 10.12 6.65
CA LEU A 90 2.49 11.23 5.85
C LEU A 90 2.53 12.57 6.59
N VAL A 91 2.57 12.54 7.90
CA VAL A 91 2.63 13.69 8.78
C VAL A 91 3.71 13.48 9.83
N GLU A 92 4.42 14.53 10.14
CA GLU A 92 5.34 14.61 11.27
C GLU A 92 4.78 15.57 12.31
N THR A 93 4.93 15.22 13.57
CA THR A 93 4.52 16.09 14.67
C THR A 93 5.70 16.44 15.56
N GLU A 94 5.78 17.69 15.95
CA GLU A 94 6.81 18.19 16.86
C GLU A 94 6.17 18.98 18.00
N LYS A 95 6.67 18.79 19.20
CA LYS A 95 6.25 19.56 20.35
C LYS A 95 7.09 20.84 20.42
N VAL A 96 6.45 21.96 20.15
CA VAL A 96 7.05 23.30 20.27
C VAL A 96 6.44 23.98 21.49
N GLY A 97 7.17 24.01 22.60
CA GLY A 97 6.67 24.51 23.87
C GLY A 97 5.51 23.62 24.40
N ARG A 98 4.32 24.23 24.58
CA ARG A 98 3.11 23.55 25.05
C ARG A 98 2.20 23.09 23.88
N VAL A 99 2.60 23.38 22.65
CA VAL A 99 1.80 23.17 21.47
C VAL A 99 2.41 22.07 20.63
N ARG A 100 1.57 21.22 20.05
CA ARG A 100 2.00 20.23 19.06
C ARG A 100 1.71 20.76 17.66
N GLU A 101 2.79 20.97 16.92
CA GLU A 101 2.75 21.40 15.52
C GLU A 101 2.85 20.19 14.60
N CYS A 102 2.05 20.20 13.55
CA CYS A 102 2.02 19.17 12.51
C CYS A 102 2.53 19.76 11.20
N ARG A 103 3.28 18.95 10.46
CA ARG A 103 3.75 19.26 9.10
C ARG A 103 3.69 18.03 8.23
N LEU A 104 3.75 18.22 6.92
CA LEU A 104 3.84 17.10 5.99
C LEU A 104 5.13 16.32 6.20
N GLY A 105 5.03 15.01 6.16
CA GLY A 105 6.17 14.11 6.12
C GLY A 105 6.88 14.11 4.74
N PRO A 106 7.88 13.22 4.57
CA PRO A 106 8.62 13.13 3.31
C PRO A 106 7.70 12.74 2.14
N ALA A 107 7.89 13.37 0.99
CA ALA A 107 7.12 13.08 -0.22
C ALA A 107 7.31 11.65 -0.75
N THR A 108 8.38 10.98 -0.33
CA THR A 108 8.69 9.58 -0.71
C THR A 108 7.57 8.61 -0.35
N THR A 109 6.88 8.81 0.77
CA THR A 109 5.76 7.97 1.20
C THR A 109 4.60 7.98 0.20
N LEU A 110 4.25 9.17 -0.31
CA LEU A 110 3.26 9.29 -1.38
C LEU A 110 3.80 8.79 -2.73
N GLY A 111 5.10 8.95 -2.96
CA GLY A 111 5.77 8.46 -4.15
C GLY A 111 5.62 6.96 -4.33
N GLU A 112 5.86 6.17 -3.30
CA GLU A 112 5.69 4.70 -3.31
C GLU A 112 4.26 4.29 -3.65
N ALA A 113 3.27 4.93 -3.03
CA ALA A 113 1.87 4.68 -3.33
C ALA A 113 1.51 5.06 -4.78
N GLY A 114 2.02 6.18 -5.26
CA GLY A 114 1.85 6.64 -6.62
C GLY A 114 2.47 5.69 -7.65
N GLU A 115 3.65 5.18 -7.39
CA GLU A 115 4.33 4.18 -8.24
C GLU A 115 3.52 2.89 -8.33
N TRP A 116 2.99 2.41 -7.21
CA TRP A 116 2.14 1.22 -7.19
C TRP A 116 0.88 1.43 -8.03
N ILE A 117 0.17 2.55 -7.83
CA ILE A 117 -1.04 2.90 -8.59
C ILE A 117 -0.72 2.97 -10.09
N GLU A 118 0.35 3.67 -10.46
CA GLU A 118 0.73 3.86 -11.86
C GLU A 118 1.11 2.55 -12.55
N ALA A 119 1.86 1.68 -11.88
CA ALA A 119 2.21 0.38 -12.41
C ALA A 119 0.97 -0.48 -12.71
N HIS A 120 -0.02 -0.47 -11.81
CA HIS A 120 -1.26 -1.21 -11.98
C HIS A 120 -2.18 -0.59 -13.02
N ARG A 121 -2.24 0.74 -13.09
CA ARG A 121 -2.97 1.45 -14.14
C ARG A 121 -2.47 1.07 -15.53
N ARG A 122 -1.16 1.08 -15.75
CA ARG A 122 -0.54 0.68 -17.02
C ARG A 122 -0.83 -0.78 -17.39
N ALA A 123 -0.79 -1.66 -16.40
CA ALA A 123 -1.11 -3.08 -16.62
C ALA A 123 -2.57 -3.29 -17.06
N TRP A 124 -3.50 -2.52 -16.52
CA TRP A 124 -4.90 -2.57 -16.90
C TRP A 124 -5.14 -2.01 -18.30
N GLU A 125 -4.56 -0.87 -18.61
CA GLU A 125 -4.64 -0.28 -19.95
C GLU A 125 -4.09 -1.22 -21.02
N GLY A 126 -2.94 -1.82 -20.80
CA GLY A 126 -2.38 -2.78 -21.74
C GLY A 126 -3.23 -4.07 -21.92
N ARG A 127 -4.09 -4.41 -20.96
CA ARG A 127 -5.08 -5.50 -21.13
C ARG A 127 -6.27 -5.07 -21.97
N LEU A 128 -6.76 -3.86 -21.77
CA LEU A 128 -7.85 -3.28 -22.54
C LEU A 128 -7.47 -3.14 -24.02
N ASP A 129 -6.30 -2.58 -24.30
CA ASP A 129 -5.79 -2.45 -25.67
C ASP A 129 -5.65 -3.79 -26.39
N ARG A 130 -5.26 -4.85 -25.67
CA ARG A 130 -5.19 -6.20 -26.25
C ARG A 130 -6.55 -6.78 -26.53
N PHE A 131 -7.51 -6.51 -25.67
CA PHE A 131 -8.89 -6.96 -25.83
C PHE A 131 -9.57 -6.25 -27.02
N GLU A 132 -9.42 -4.95 -27.13
CA GLU A 132 -9.92 -4.15 -28.26
C GLU A 132 -9.38 -4.68 -29.59
N ARG A 133 -8.06 -4.88 -29.68
CA ARG A 133 -7.42 -5.45 -30.87
C ARG A 133 -7.89 -6.86 -31.18
N PHE A 134 -8.24 -7.63 -30.18
CA PHE A 134 -8.82 -8.97 -30.39
C PHE A 134 -10.22 -8.87 -30.96
N VAL A 135 -11.08 -8.01 -30.43
CA VAL A 135 -12.45 -7.78 -30.91
C VAL A 135 -12.44 -7.25 -32.33
N GLU A 136 -11.59 -6.28 -32.66
CA GLU A 136 -11.44 -5.72 -34.00
C GLU A 136 -11.03 -6.77 -35.03
N ARG A 137 -10.21 -7.74 -34.67
CA ARG A 137 -9.83 -8.84 -35.55
C ARG A 137 -10.91 -9.91 -35.72
N ALA A 138 -11.82 -10.03 -34.74
CA ALA A 138 -12.90 -11.01 -34.75
C ALA A 138 -14.13 -10.51 -35.50
N THR A 139 -14.21 -9.25 -35.82
CA THR A 139 -15.26 -8.64 -36.67
C THR A 139 -14.74 -8.38 -38.06
#